data_254a2f9e94d2c9931dd0c1588b655b4b
#
_entry.id   254a2f9e94d2c9931dd0c1588b655b4b
#
_cell.length_a   1.000
_cell.length_b   1.000
_cell.length_c   1.000
_cell.angle_alpha   90.00
_cell.angle_beta   90.00
_cell.angle_gamma   90.00
#
_symmetry.space_group_name_H-M   'P 1'
#
loop_
_entity.id
_entity.type
_entity.pdbx_description
1 polymer ?
#
loop_
_entity_poly.entity_id
_entity_poly.type
_entity_poly.pdbx_seq_one_letter_code
_entity_poly.pdbx_strand_id
1 'polypeptide(L)'
;WAEKAATEWAATEGKECSFWFVHADSLRRAWKPSLPMMQTLRTQEPHRLVQKTIGFVEGISGAYKNILVVSHRWETPTDPDPDGAQALAVQAYLKEHPEIDAVWFDFSSMPQGRNKTPSESAEFKEMLPNINLLYLTCSVLILMDRSYMNRFWTQFEAYLSMRAITSDGLTNALDPKARVTIKTADDP
;
A
#
# COMPACT_ATOMS: atom_id res chain seq x y z
N TRP A 1 -4.80 -20.51 9.06
CA TRP A 1 -3.40 -20.08 9.00
C TRP A 1 -3.28 -18.54 9.03
N ALA A 2 -4.07 -17.83 8.23
CA ALA A 2 -4.07 -16.37 8.20
C ALA A 2 -4.51 -15.75 9.55
N GLU A 3 -5.52 -16.31 10.21
CA GLU A 3 -5.95 -15.86 11.54
C GLU A 3 -4.89 -16.07 12.60
N LYS A 4 -4.19 -17.22 12.58
CA LYS A 4 -3.12 -17.52 13.51
C LYS A 4 -1.93 -16.57 13.33
N ALA A 5 -1.50 -16.35 12.08
CA ALA A 5 -0.43 -15.42 11.76
C ALA A 5 -0.78 -13.98 12.15
N ALA A 6 -2.03 -13.56 11.93
CA ALA A 6 -2.51 -12.24 12.29
C ALA A 6 -2.62 -12.06 13.81
N THR A 7 -3.04 -13.10 14.55
CA THR A 7 -3.13 -13.07 16.02
C THR A 7 -1.74 -13.06 16.66
N GLU A 8 -0.81 -13.89 16.16
CA GLU A 8 0.59 -13.88 16.61
C GLU A 8 1.26 -12.53 16.29
N TRP A 9 0.86 -11.89 15.20
CA TRP A 9 1.37 -10.60 14.81
C TRP A 9 0.77 -9.46 15.64
N ALA A 10 -0.54 -9.51 15.96
CA ALA A 10 -1.23 -8.55 16.83
C ALA A 10 -0.75 -8.61 18.30
N ALA A 11 -0.21 -9.75 18.74
CA ALA A 11 0.35 -9.92 20.08
C ALA A 11 1.67 -9.17 20.31
N THR A 12 2.23 -8.52 19.29
CA THR A 12 3.43 -7.69 19.44
C THR A 12 3.04 -6.22 19.68
N GLU A 13 2.66 -5.89 20.92
CA GLU A 13 2.55 -4.49 21.39
C GLU A 13 3.85 -3.73 21.05
N GLY A 14 3.70 -2.58 20.38
CA GLY A 14 4.82 -1.72 20.02
C GLY A 14 5.48 -2.02 18.67
N LYS A 15 4.87 -2.84 17.81
CA LYS A 15 5.39 -3.08 16.46
C LYS A 15 5.22 -1.85 15.58
N GLU A 16 6.32 -1.38 15.05
CA GLU A 16 6.39 -0.28 14.10
C GLU A 16 7.34 -0.65 12.95
N CYS A 17 7.13 -0.07 11.79
CA CYS A 17 8.01 -0.21 10.64
C CYS A 17 8.04 1.09 9.83
N SER A 18 9.22 1.44 9.34
CA SER A 18 9.39 2.58 8.45
C SER A 18 9.17 2.17 7.00
N PHE A 19 8.31 2.91 6.31
CA PHE A 19 7.99 2.71 4.90
C PHE A 19 8.24 3.98 4.10
N TRP A 20 8.51 3.81 2.81
CA TRP A 20 8.55 4.91 1.87
C TRP A 20 7.19 5.07 1.19
N PHE A 21 6.84 6.31 0.97
CA PHE A 21 5.59 6.72 0.32
C PHE A 21 5.91 7.75 -0.75
N VAL A 22 5.06 7.83 -1.77
CA VAL A 22 5.06 8.90 -2.74
C VAL A 22 4.16 10.02 -2.24
N HIS A 23 4.61 11.28 -2.30
CA HIS A 23 3.75 12.41 -1.98
C HIS A 23 2.52 12.45 -2.90
N ALA A 24 1.32 12.51 -2.32
CA ALA A 24 0.07 12.50 -3.08
C ALA A 24 -0.01 13.66 -4.08
N ASP A 25 0.50 14.84 -3.74
CA ASP A 25 0.56 16.00 -4.63
C ASP A 25 1.41 15.75 -5.88
N SER A 26 2.42 14.91 -5.76
CA SER A 26 3.22 14.50 -6.92
C SER A 26 2.40 13.65 -7.89
N LEU A 27 1.46 12.86 -7.38
CA LEU A 27 0.58 12.01 -8.18
C LEU A 27 -0.64 12.78 -8.73
N ARG A 28 -1.15 13.79 -8.01
CA ARG A 28 -2.26 14.64 -8.47
C ARG A 28 -1.90 15.46 -9.69
N ARG A 29 -0.65 15.90 -9.78
CA ARG A 29 -0.12 16.60 -10.97
C ARG A 29 0.16 15.55 -12.03
N ALA A 30 -0.04 15.89 -13.31
CA ALA A 30 0.14 14.95 -14.43
C ALA A 30 1.44 14.16 -14.29
N TRP A 31 1.34 12.88 -13.96
CA TRP A 31 2.44 11.95 -13.97
C TRP A 31 2.52 11.30 -15.37
N LYS A 32 3.71 10.95 -15.82
CA LYS A 32 3.91 10.17 -17.05
C LYS A 32 3.28 8.78 -16.90
N PRO A 33 3.00 8.06 -18.00
CA PRO A 33 2.01 6.99 -18.04
C PRO A 33 2.18 5.86 -17.03
N SER A 34 3.33 5.67 -16.39
CA SER A 34 3.51 4.65 -15.35
C SER A 34 4.23 5.20 -14.13
N LEU A 35 3.95 4.64 -12.97
CA LEU A 35 4.67 4.95 -11.73
C LEU A 35 6.10 4.41 -11.83
N PRO A 36 7.14 5.23 -11.60
CA PRO A 36 8.50 4.75 -11.69
C PRO A 36 8.87 3.86 -10.50
N MET A 37 9.81 2.95 -10.75
CA MET A 37 10.42 2.10 -9.73
C MET A 37 11.03 2.96 -8.61
N MET A 38 10.97 2.49 -7.36
CA MET A 38 11.46 3.21 -6.18
C MET A 38 12.90 3.71 -6.34
N GLN A 39 13.81 2.89 -6.86
CA GLN A 39 15.20 3.28 -7.04
C GLN A 39 15.36 4.45 -8.02
N THR A 40 14.53 4.48 -9.07
CA THR A 40 14.47 5.59 -10.02
C THR A 40 14.02 6.89 -9.33
N LEU A 41 12.93 6.81 -8.55
CA LEU A 41 12.47 7.96 -7.76
C LEU A 41 13.52 8.44 -6.78
N ARG A 42 14.13 7.54 -6.04
CA ARG A 42 15.17 7.85 -5.05
C ARG A 42 16.36 8.55 -5.66
N THR A 43 16.72 8.20 -6.90
CA THR A 43 17.90 8.76 -7.59
C THR A 43 17.59 10.05 -8.34
N GLN A 44 16.45 10.09 -9.04
CA GLN A 44 16.13 11.18 -9.97
C GLN A 44 15.20 12.24 -9.36
N GLU A 45 14.29 11.84 -8.49
CA GLU A 45 13.24 12.69 -7.94
C GLU A 45 13.02 12.44 -6.43
N PRO A 46 14.09 12.46 -5.59
CA PRO A 46 13.99 12.09 -4.17
C PRO A 46 12.99 12.94 -3.39
N HIS A 47 12.74 14.18 -3.81
CA HIS A 47 11.76 15.08 -3.21
C HIS A 47 10.30 14.59 -3.33
N ARG A 48 10.04 13.58 -4.15
CA ARG A 48 8.71 12.95 -4.28
C ARG A 48 8.48 11.85 -3.28
N LEU A 49 9.54 11.39 -2.61
CA LEU A 49 9.47 10.34 -1.60
C LEU A 49 9.48 10.94 -0.19
N VAL A 50 8.71 10.34 0.69
CA VAL A 50 8.72 10.60 2.12
C VAL A 50 8.78 9.29 2.88
N GLN A 51 9.60 9.24 3.91
CA GLN A 51 9.63 8.11 4.84
C GLN A 51 8.74 8.41 6.03
N LYS A 52 7.89 7.46 6.40
CA LYS A 52 7.05 7.55 7.60
C LYS A 52 7.12 6.22 8.34
N THR A 53 7.16 6.29 9.66
CA THR A 53 7.03 5.13 10.54
C THR A 53 5.57 4.88 10.83
N ILE A 54 5.13 3.66 10.61
CA ILE A 54 3.77 3.21 10.87
C ILE A 54 3.80 2.32 12.09
N GLY A 55 3.18 2.80 13.14
CA GLY A 55 3.01 2.07 14.40
C GLY A 55 1.63 1.40 14.47
N PHE A 56 1.59 0.24 15.10
CA PHE A 56 0.37 -0.54 15.24
C PHE A 56 -0.68 0.18 16.10
N VAL A 57 -0.28 0.70 17.25
CA VAL A 57 -1.19 1.35 18.23
C VAL A 57 -1.80 2.63 17.66
N GLU A 58 -0.97 3.48 17.05
CA GLU A 58 -1.41 4.71 16.40
C GLU A 58 -2.35 4.39 15.21
N GLY A 59 -2.03 3.33 14.50
CA GLY A 59 -2.84 2.90 13.34
C GLY A 59 -4.26 2.50 13.72
N ILE A 60 -4.44 1.72 14.80
CA ILE A 60 -5.77 1.33 15.27
C ILE A 60 -6.58 2.55 15.77
N SER A 61 -5.92 3.57 16.28
CA SER A 61 -6.58 4.82 16.67
C SER A 61 -6.98 5.70 15.47
N GLY A 62 -6.61 5.29 14.24
CA GLY A 62 -6.96 5.99 13.00
C GLY A 62 -6.00 7.10 12.61
N ALA A 63 -4.77 7.11 13.12
CA ALA A 63 -3.77 8.15 12.85
C ALA A 63 -3.33 8.21 11.37
N TYR A 64 -3.54 7.15 10.59
CA TYR A 64 -3.00 7.04 9.22
C TYR A 64 -4.08 7.05 8.13
N LYS A 65 -5.25 7.63 8.40
CA LYS A 65 -6.34 7.74 7.41
C LYS A 65 -5.99 8.62 6.20
N ASN A 66 -5.03 9.53 6.36
CA ASN A 66 -4.49 10.39 5.31
C ASN A 66 -3.39 9.71 4.46
N ILE A 67 -3.10 8.43 4.71
CA ILE A 67 -2.20 7.60 3.92
C ILE A 67 -3.03 6.64 3.10
N LEU A 68 -2.80 6.61 1.78
CA LEU A 68 -3.43 5.67 0.86
C LEU A 68 -2.49 4.51 0.55
N VAL A 69 -2.98 3.30 0.71
CA VAL A 69 -2.30 2.07 0.30
C VAL A 69 -3.04 1.49 -0.90
N VAL A 70 -2.33 1.21 -1.97
CA VAL A 70 -2.94 0.68 -3.19
C VAL A 70 -2.70 -0.83 -3.25
N SER A 71 -3.79 -1.59 -3.27
CA SER A 71 -3.77 -3.01 -3.56
C SER A 71 -4.13 -3.22 -5.02
N HIS A 72 -3.21 -3.82 -5.75
CA HIS A 72 -3.33 -3.96 -7.20
C HIS A 72 -2.62 -5.22 -7.69
N ARG A 73 -2.93 -5.64 -8.90
CA ARG A 73 -2.24 -6.74 -9.56
C ARG A 73 -1.14 -6.20 -10.47
N TRP A 74 0.03 -6.79 -10.41
CA TRP A 74 1.07 -6.56 -11.42
C TRP A 74 0.67 -7.19 -12.75
N GLU A 75 0.67 -6.42 -13.81
CA GLU A 75 0.33 -6.90 -15.16
C GLU A 75 1.46 -7.74 -15.73
N THR A 76 2.70 -7.34 -15.51
CA THR A 76 3.89 -8.11 -15.90
C THR A 76 4.80 -8.35 -14.69
N PRO A 77 5.72 -9.31 -14.75
CA PRO A 77 6.68 -9.57 -13.66
C PRO A 77 7.67 -8.43 -13.37
N THR A 78 7.81 -7.48 -14.27
CA THR A 78 8.79 -6.39 -14.20
C THR A 78 8.17 -5.00 -14.19
N ASP A 79 6.91 -4.90 -14.59
CA ASP A 79 6.17 -3.64 -14.64
C ASP A 79 4.72 -3.90 -14.22
N PRO A 80 4.28 -3.30 -13.11
CA PRO A 80 2.91 -3.50 -12.63
C PRO A 80 1.85 -2.82 -13.51
N ASP A 81 2.21 -1.76 -14.25
CA ASP A 81 1.26 -0.87 -14.91
C ASP A 81 1.84 -0.30 -16.22
N PRO A 82 2.12 -1.17 -17.22
CA PRO A 82 2.78 -0.75 -18.46
C PRO A 82 1.98 0.27 -19.26
N ASP A 83 0.66 0.23 -19.21
CA ASP A 83 -0.23 1.14 -19.91
C ASP A 83 -0.62 2.38 -19.08
N GLY A 84 -0.26 2.43 -17.80
CA GLY A 84 -0.53 3.54 -16.90
C GLY A 84 -1.98 3.63 -16.41
N ALA A 85 -2.81 2.62 -16.66
CA ALA A 85 -4.21 2.61 -16.27
C ALA A 85 -4.39 2.67 -14.75
N GLN A 86 -3.56 1.94 -14.00
CA GLN A 86 -3.60 1.92 -12.54
C GLN A 86 -3.14 3.27 -11.97
N ALA A 87 -2.08 3.86 -12.53
CA ALA A 87 -1.61 5.19 -12.14
C ALA A 87 -2.68 6.26 -12.37
N LEU A 88 -3.41 6.19 -13.49
CA LEU A 88 -4.54 7.09 -13.78
C LEU A 88 -5.70 6.90 -12.79
N ALA A 89 -6.05 5.67 -12.45
CA ALA A 89 -7.08 5.39 -11.45
C ALA A 89 -6.71 5.92 -10.06
N VAL A 90 -5.44 5.77 -9.63
CA VAL A 90 -4.93 6.38 -8.39
C VAL A 90 -5.01 7.90 -8.46
N GLN A 91 -4.61 8.50 -9.59
CA GLN A 91 -4.66 9.94 -9.77
C GLN A 91 -6.10 10.49 -9.70
N ALA A 92 -7.05 9.80 -10.33
CA ALA A 92 -8.47 10.16 -10.29
C ALA A 92 -8.98 10.10 -8.84
N TYR A 93 -8.68 9.02 -8.13
CA TYR A 93 -9.03 8.87 -6.71
C TYR A 93 -8.47 10.01 -5.85
N LEU A 94 -7.19 10.35 -6.01
CA LEU A 94 -6.54 11.41 -5.23
C LEU A 94 -7.12 12.81 -5.49
N LYS A 95 -7.68 13.08 -6.67
CA LYS A 95 -8.37 14.35 -6.97
C LYS A 95 -9.67 14.49 -6.19
N GLU A 96 -10.37 13.37 -5.93
CA GLU A 96 -11.59 13.30 -5.13
C GLU A 96 -11.30 13.29 -3.63
N HIS A 97 -10.06 12.95 -3.22
CA HIS A 97 -9.61 12.77 -1.85
C HIS A 97 -8.43 13.67 -1.50
N PRO A 98 -8.67 14.99 -1.32
CA PRO A 98 -7.60 15.95 -1.01
C PRO A 98 -6.97 15.74 0.37
N GLU A 99 -7.64 15.02 1.28
CA GLU A 99 -7.14 14.65 2.61
C GLU A 99 -5.98 13.67 2.58
N ILE A 100 -5.79 12.93 1.48
CA ILE A 100 -4.67 12.00 1.33
C ILE A 100 -3.39 12.78 1.03
N ASP A 101 -2.35 12.60 1.82
CA ASP A 101 -1.06 13.28 1.67
C ASP A 101 0.08 12.37 1.17
N ALA A 102 -0.05 11.06 1.37
CA ALA A 102 0.97 10.08 1.00
C ALA A 102 0.34 8.81 0.41
N VAL A 103 1.02 8.21 -0.55
CA VAL A 103 0.56 6.99 -1.24
C VAL A 103 1.63 5.91 -1.16
N TRP A 104 1.23 4.73 -0.74
CA TRP A 104 2.04 3.53 -0.85
C TRP A 104 1.58 2.73 -2.08
N PHE A 105 2.49 2.58 -3.03
CA PHE A 105 2.35 1.74 -4.21
C PHE A 105 3.61 0.88 -4.24
N ASP A 106 3.49 -0.42 -4.12
CA ASP A 106 4.61 -1.33 -3.83
C ASP A 106 5.83 -1.11 -4.72
N PHE A 107 5.60 -0.93 -6.03
CA PHE A 107 6.65 -0.71 -7.03
C PHE A 107 7.44 0.58 -6.82
N SER A 108 6.77 1.63 -6.35
CA SER A 108 7.36 2.95 -6.11
C SER A 108 7.79 3.17 -4.65
N SER A 109 7.39 2.28 -3.75
CA SER A 109 7.57 2.42 -2.30
C SER A 109 8.47 1.36 -1.67
N MET A 110 8.89 0.35 -2.44
CA MET A 110 9.81 -0.71 -1.99
C MET A 110 10.92 -0.92 -3.02
N PRO A 111 12.14 -1.29 -2.59
CA PRO A 111 13.22 -1.64 -3.51
C PRO A 111 12.85 -2.82 -4.42
N GLN A 112 12.98 -2.66 -5.73
CA GLN A 112 12.56 -3.61 -6.74
C GLN A 112 13.73 -4.35 -7.41
N GLY A 113 13.40 -5.41 -8.16
CA GLY A 113 14.34 -6.14 -9.02
C GLY A 113 15.25 -7.12 -8.28
N ARG A 114 16.06 -7.85 -9.09
CA ARG A 114 16.99 -8.87 -8.58
C ARG A 114 18.35 -8.30 -8.16
N ASN A 115 18.73 -7.14 -8.69
CA ASN A 115 20.03 -6.52 -8.49
C ASN A 115 19.99 -5.42 -7.41
N LYS A 116 19.27 -5.70 -6.31
CA LYS A 116 19.27 -4.80 -5.14
C LYS A 116 20.65 -4.72 -4.51
N THR A 117 21.07 -3.53 -4.13
CA THR A 117 22.24 -3.35 -3.26
C THR A 117 22.06 -4.07 -1.92
N PRO A 118 23.13 -4.33 -1.14
CA PRO A 118 22.97 -4.89 0.21
C PRO A 118 22.03 -4.08 1.11
N SER A 119 22.11 -2.74 1.04
CA SER A 119 21.23 -1.83 1.79
C SER A 119 19.77 -1.96 1.36
N GLU A 120 19.49 -1.95 0.06
CA GLU A 120 18.13 -2.13 -0.48
C GLU A 120 17.57 -3.52 -0.16
N SER A 121 18.43 -4.53 -0.13
CA SER A 121 18.03 -5.90 0.24
C SER A 121 17.66 -6.00 1.72
N ALA A 122 18.40 -5.29 2.60
CA ALA A 122 18.08 -5.21 4.02
C ALA A 122 16.75 -4.47 4.25
N GLU A 123 16.59 -3.32 3.60
CA GLU A 123 15.37 -2.50 3.64
C GLU A 123 14.14 -3.30 3.15
N PHE A 124 14.25 -3.99 2.01
CA PHE A 124 13.18 -4.84 1.49
C PHE A 124 12.79 -5.95 2.47
N LYS A 125 13.78 -6.60 3.10
CA LYS A 125 13.56 -7.67 4.08
C LYS A 125 12.92 -7.16 5.37
N GLU A 126 13.14 -5.91 5.73
CA GLU A 126 12.49 -5.26 6.87
C GLU A 126 11.04 -4.90 6.54
N MET A 127 10.80 -4.29 5.37
CA MET A 127 9.48 -3.82 4.97
C MET A 127 8.51 -4.96 4.65
N LEU A 128 8.94 -5.95 3.87
CA LEU A 128 8.06 -6.99 3.32
C LEU A 128 7.22 -7.74 4.37
N PRO A 129 7.76 -8.24 5.49
CA PRO A 129 6.97 -8.92 6.51
C PRO A 129 6.04 -7.97 7.30
N ASN A 130 6.23 -6.67 7.16
CA ASN A 130 5.50 -5.64 7.89
C ASN A 130 4.44 -4.91 7.05
N ILE A 131 4.31 -5.20 5.75
CA ILE A 131 3.31 -4.54 4.89
C ILE A 131 1.87 -4.74 5.39
N ASN A 132 1.61 -5.78 6.17
CA ASN A 132 0.32 -6.03 6.81
C ASN A 132 -0.15 -4.83 7.67
N LEU A 133 0.81 -4.10 8.30
CA LEU A 133 0.51 -2.87 9.05
C LEU A 133 -0.23 -1.87 8.18
N LEU A 134 0.22 -1.68 6.95
CA LEU A 134 -0.37 -0.72 6.01
C LEU A 134 -1.82 -1.06 5.71
N TYR A 135 -2.10 -2.32 5.34
CA TYR A 135 -3.46 -2.76 5.01
C TYR A 135 -4.40 -2.80 6.20
N LEU A 136 -3.87 -2.95 7.42
CA LEU A 136 -4.66 -2.95 8.65
C LEU A 136 -4.96 -1.55 9.19
N THR A 137 -4.14 -0.54 8.88
CA THR A 137 -4.19 0.75 9.58
C THR A 137 -4.41 1.97 8.70
N CYS A 138 -4.07 1.91 7.41
CA CYS A 138 -4.21 3.02 6.48
C CYS A 138 -5.53 2.95 5.68
N SER A 139 -5.84 4.00 4.92
CA SER A 139 -6.87 3.95 3.88
C SER A 139 -6.39 3.08 2.72
N VAL A 140 -7.28 2.28 2.14
CA VAL A 140 -6.93 1.30 1.09
C VAL A 140 -7.76 1.52 -0.16
N LEU A 141 -7.09 1.63 -1.30
CA LEU A 141 -7.70 1.59 -2.63
C LEU A 141 -7.40 0.23 -3.26
N ILE A 142 -8.42 -0.55 -3.52
CA ILE A 142 -8.32 -1.81 -4.25
C ILE A 142 -8.63 -1.53 -5.72
N LEU A 143 -7.64 -1.73 -6.59
CA LEU A 143 -7.81 -1.69 -8.03
C LEU A 143 -8.11 -3.10 -8.53
N MET A 144 -9.40 -3.37 -8.74
CA MET A 144 -9.88 -4.69 -9.09
C MET A 144 -9.92 -4.87 -10.61
N ASP A 145 -9.24 -5.89 -11.11
CA ASP A 145 -9.38 -6.41 -12.46
C ASP A 145 -9.91 -7.86 -12.45
N ARG A 146 -10.14 -8.44 -13.62
CA ARG A 146 -10.68 -9.82 -13.74
C ARG A 146 -9.78 -10.88 -13.12
N SER A 147 -8.49 -10.61 -12.96
CA SER A 147 -7.51 -11.57 -12.45
C SER A 147 -7.03 -11.25 -11.03
N TYR A 148 -7.49 -10.15 -10.43
CA TYR A 148 -7.18 -9.76 -9.06
C TYR A 148 -7.44 -10.90 -8.06
N MET A 149 -8.59 -11.54 -8.19
CA MET A 149 -9.00 -12.64 -7.29
C MET A 149 -8.23 -13.96 -7.54
N ASN A 150 -7.39 -14.04 -8.55
CA ASN A 150 -6.62 -15.26 -8.85
C ASN A 150 -5.24 -15.28 -8.17
N ARG A 151 -4.91 -14.24 -7.40
CA ARG A 151 -3.62 -14.12 -6.74
C ARG A 151 -3.79 -14.13 -5.22
N PHE A 152 -3.00 -14.93 -4.54
CA PHE A 152 -3.02 -15.03 -3.08
C PHE A 152 -2.76 -13.69 -2.39
N TRP A 153 -1.75 -12.93 -2.85
CA TRP A 153 -1.38 -11.67 -2.22
C TRP A 153 -2.49 -10.63 -2.28
N THR A 154 -3.10 -10.41 -3.43
CA THR A 154 -4.20 -9.45 -3.58
C THR A 154 -5.42 -9.83 -2.73
N GLN A 155 -5.76 -11.13 -2.66
CA GLN A 155 -6.81 -11.60 -1.76
C GLN A 155 -6.48 -11.37 -0.29
N PHE A 156 -5.22 -11.59 0.10
CA PHE A 156 -4.77 -11.40 1.47
C PHE A 156 -4.77 -9.92 1.87
N GLU A 157 -4.33 -9.04 0.99
CA GLU A 157 -4.39 -7.58 1.16
C GLU A 157 -5.83 -7.10 1.31
N ALA A 158 -6.74 -7.53 0.44
CA ALA A 158 -8.17 -7.24 0.54
C ALA A 158 -8.77 -7.77 1.84
N TYR A 159 -8.41 -8.99 2.24
CA TYR A 159 -8.84 -9.57 3.51
C TYR A 159 -8.43 -8.69 4.69
N LEU A 160 -7.15 -8.31 4.78
CA LEU A 160 -6.64 -7.48 5.88
C LEU A 160 -7.30 -6.10 5.91
N SER A 161 -7.50 -5.48 4.75
CA SER A 161 -8.09 -4.15 4.65
C SER A 161 -9.52 -4.08 5.19
N MET A 162 -10.25 -5.20 5.15
CA MET A 162 -11.63 -5.32 5.66
C MET A 162 -11.71 -5.76 7.13
N ARG A 163 -10.58 -5.84 7.83
CA ARG A 163 -10.53 -6.26 9.23
C ARG A 163 -10.37 -5.08 10.16
N ALA A 164 -10.88 -5.26 11.38
CA ALA A 164 -10.58 -4.43 12.53
C ALA A 164 -9.78 -5.24 13.54
N ILE A 165 -8.95 -4.55 14.29
CA ILE A 165 -8.13 -5.14 15.33
C ILE A 165 -8.83 -4.88 16.67
N THR A 166 -8.95 -5.93 17.47
CA THR A 166 -9.51 -5.89 18.82
C THR A 166 -8.57 -6.58 19.81
N SER A 167 -8.85 -6.50 21.10
CA SER A 167 -8.12 -7.24 22.14
C SER A 167 -8.12 -8.76 21.90
N ASP A 168 -9.11 -9.27 21.20
CA ASP A 168 -9.28 -10.70 20.93
C ASP A 168 -8.72 -11.13 19.56
N GLY A 169 -8.04 -10.20 18.86
CA GLY A 169 -7.43 -10.43 17.55
C GLY A 169 -8.16 -9.70 16.41
N LEU A 170 -8.09 -10.27 15.20
CA LEU A 170 -8.73 -9.70 14.02
C LEU A 170 -10.23 -10.07 13.95
N THR A 171 -11.06 -9.06 13.79
CA THR A 171 -12.50 -9.18 13.57
C THR A 171 -12.90 -8.54 12.23
N ASN A 172 -14.14 -8.74 11.81
CA ASN A 172 -14.68 -7.97 10.68
C ASN A 172 -14.80 -6.50 11.08
N ALA A 173 -14.38 -5.58 10.22
CA ALA A 173 -14.65 -4.17 10.43
C ALA A 173 -16.17 -3.94 10.42
N LEU A 174 -16.67 -3.13 11.35
CA LEU A 174 -18.11 -2.79 11.42
C LEU A 174 -18.53 -1.99 10.18
N ASP A 175 -17.66 -1.10 9.71
CA ASP A 175 -17.82 -0.36 8.47
C ASP A 175 -16.51 -0.40 7.64
N PRO A 176 -16.34 -1.42 6.79
CA PRO A 176 -15.17 -1.51 5.92
C PRO A 176 -15.05 -0.31 4.97
N LYS A 177 -16.17 0.30 4.56
CA LYS A 177 -16.20 1.42 3.62
C LYS A 177 -15.59 2.70 4.19
N ALA A 178 -15.50 2.81 5.51
CA ALA A 178 -14.82 3.94 6.16
C ALA A 178 -13.33 4.02 5.83
N ARG A 179 -12.74 2.93 5.32
CA ARG A 179 -11.30 2.83 5.06
C ARG A 179 -10.95 2.20 3.72
N VAL A 180 -11.85 1.46 3.10
CA VAL A 180 -11.61 0.68 1.87
C VAL A 180 -12.49 1.18 0.74
N THR A 181 -11.87 1.53 -0.36
CA THR A 181 -12.54 1.82 -1.63
C THR A 181 -12.13 0.79 -2.68
N ILE A 182 -13.11 0.26 -3.41
CA ILE A 182 -12.86 -0.67 -4.52
C ILE A 182 -13.24 0.07 -5.80
N LYS A 183 -12.28 0.18 -6.73
CA LYS A 183 -12.52 0.66 -8.10
C LYS A 183 -12.08 -0.41 -9.09
N THR A 184 -12.73 -0.46 -10.25
CA THR A 184 -12.24 -1.29 -11.36
C THR A 184 -11.06 -0.56 -12.01
N ALA A 185 -10.03 -1.32 -12.39
CA ALA A 185 -8.84 -0.74 -13.04
C ALA A 185 -9.17 -0.12 -14.41
N ASP A 186 -10.31 -0.53 -15.00
CA ASP A 186 -10.79 -0.09 -16.33
C ASP A 186 -11.82 1.06 -16.25
N ASP A 187 -12.14 1.57 -15.05
CA ASP A 187 -13.13 2.64 -14.86
C ASP A 187 -12.38 3.98 -14.77
N PRO A 188 -12.53 4.89 -15.77
CA PRO A 188 -11.82 6.17 -15.85
C PRO A 188 -12.26 7.16 -14.76
#